data_c9b57f560404e11dec4da8b0f23aae28
#
_entry.id   c9b57f560404e11dec4da8b0f23aae28
#
_cell.length_a   1.000
_cell.length_b   1.000
_cell.length_c   1.000
_cell.angle_alpha   90.00
_cell.angle_beta   90.00
_cell.angle_gamma   90.00
#
_symmetry.space_group_name_H-M   'P 1'
#
loop_
_entity.id
_entity.type
_entity.pdbx_description
1 polymer ?
#
loop_
_entity_poly.entity_id
_entity_poly.type
_entity_poly.pdbx_seq_one_letter_code
_entity_poly.pdbx_strand_id
1 'polypeptide(L)'
;MINLKDKTALLTASGQGIGKATAEAFAEAGAYVIATDINHESLSLLKDVVNETHILDVTDYNEIKKLVSSIQAPDVLFNCAGIVHNGTILESKEDEWDLAFNLNSKSMYHTIKEVLPVM
;
A
#
# COMPACT_ATOMS: atom_id res chain seq x y z
N MET A 1 -17.30 2.33 18.64
CA MET A 1 -15.88 2.46 18.34
C MET A 1 -15.41 1.29 17.50
N ILE A 2 -14.57 1.57 16.52
CA ILE A 2 -13.98 0.53 15.67
C ILE A 2 -12.90 -0.18 16.49
N ASN A 3 -12.94 -1.50 16.46
CA ASN A 3 -11.95 -2.34 17.13
C ASN A 3 -11.39 -3.34 16.12
N LEU A 4 -10.08 -3.23 15.85
CA LEU A 4 -9.37 -4.10 14.93
C LEU A 4 -8.39 -5.03 15.66
N LYS A 5 -8.63 -5.28 16.93
CA LYS A 5 -7.82 -6.21 17.71
C LYS A 5 -7.78 -7.58 17.02
N ASP A 6 -6.59 -8.17 16.99
CA ASP A 6 -6.31 -9.47 16.37
C ASP A 6 -6.50 -9.50 14.84
N LYS A 7 -6.62 -8.32 14.21
CA LYS A 7 -6.66 -8.20 12.75
C LYS A 7 -5.33 -7.70 12.22
N THR A 8 -4.91 -8.24 11.09
CA THR A 8 -3.70 -7.82 10.40
C THR A 8 -4.10 -7.02 9.16
N ALA A 9 -3.51 -5.84 8.99
CA ALA A 9 -3.78 -4.97 7.87
C ALA A 9 -2.52 -4.72 7.06
N LEU A 10 -2.60 -4.90 5.75
CA LEU A 10 -1.55 -4.56 4.80
C LEU A 10 -1.97 -3.31 4.03
N LEU A 11 -1.13 -2.28 4.05
CA LEU A 11 -1.44 -1.01 3.38
C LEU A 11 -0.34 -0.68 2.38
N THR A 12 -0.75 -0.19 1.20
CA THR A 12 0.18 0.35 0.21
C THR A 12 0.18 1.87 0.27
N ALA A 13 1.29 2.50 -0.16
CA ALA A 13 1.46 3.96 -0.18
C ALA A 13 1.08 4.60 1.15
N SER A 14 1.55 4.03 2.25
CA SER A 14 1.17 4.45 3.60
C SER A 14 2.18 5.37 4.28
N GLY A 15 3.20 5.84 3.54
CA GLY A 15 4.21 6.75 4.10
C GLY A 15 3.75 8.19 4.22
N GLN A 16 2.67 8.58 3.57
CA GLN A 16 2.17 9.95 3.60
C GLN A 16 0.68 10.00 3.24
N GLY A 17 0.07 11.16 3.45
CA GLY A 17 -1.31 11.44 3.05
C GLY A 17 -2.34 10.50 3.66
N ILE A 18 -3.30 10.08 2.83
CA ILE A 18 -4.39 9.19 3.24
C ILE A 18 -3.88 7.87 3.76
N GLY A 19 -2.87 7.29 3.11
CA GLY A 19 -2.28 6.02 3.54
C GLY A 19 -1.67 6.09 4.92
N LYS A 20 -0.94 7.16 5.23
CA LYS A 20 -0.33 7.36 6.54
C LYS A 20 -1.40 7.53 7.62
N ALA A 21 -2.39 8.38 7.37
CA ALA A 21 -3.49 8.60 8.30
C ALA A 21 -4.26 7.29 8.58
N THR A 22 -4.44 6.48 7.55
CA THR A 22 -5.11 5.17 7.68
C THR A 22 -4.27 4.20 8.51
N ALA A 23 -2.96 4.14 8.26
CA ALA A 23 -2.05 3.27 9.03
C ALA A 23 -2.07 3.64 10.52
N GLU A 24 -2.01 4.92 10.82
CA GLU A 24 -2.08 5.43 12.20
C GLU A 24 -3.42 5.08 12.85
N ALA A 25 -4.53 5.28 12.14
CA ALA A 25 -5.87 4.97 12.64
C ALA A 25 -6.06 3.47 12.89
N PHE A 26 -5.56 2.63 11.99
CA PHE A 26 -5.64 1.17 12.17
C PHE A 26 -4.81 0.70 13.35
N ALA A 27 -3.61 1.28 13.52
CA ALA A 27 -2.76 0.96 14.68
C ALA A 27 -3.46 1.37 15.99
N GLU A 28 -4.06 2.55 16.03
CA GLU A 28 -4.81 3.03 17.18
C GLU A 28 -6.00 2.15 17.48
N ALA A 29 -6.63 1.59 16.46
CA ALA A 29 -7.76 0.66 16.61
C ALA A 29 -7.34 -0.75 17.04
N GLY A 30 -6.05 -1.01 17.19
CA GLY A 30 -5.53 -2.28 17.69
C GLY A 30 -5.07 -3.28 16.64
N ALA A 31 -5.06 -2.91 15.36
CA ALA A 31 -4.62 -3.79 14.30
C ALA A 31 -3.10 -4.03 14.34
N TYR A 32 -2.69 -5.20 13.87
CA TYR A 32 -1.30 -5.43 13.49
C TYR A 32 -1.11 -4.82 12.10
N VAL A 33 -0.37 -3.73 12.00
CA VAL A 33 -0.26 -2.93 10.77
C VAL A 33 1.05 -3.20 10.06
N ILE A 34 0.95 -3.57 8.79
CA ILE A 34 2.07 -3.74 7.87
C ILE A 34 1.98 -2.60 6.87
N ALA A 35 2.82 -1.58 7.04
CA ALA A 35 2.81 -0.38 6.20
C ALA A 35 3.87 -0.51 5.11
N THR A 36 3.50 -0.16 3.88
CA THR A 36 4.43 -0.18 2.75
C THR A 36 4.38 1.13 1.99
N ASP A 37 5.52 1.50 1.41
CA ASP A 37 5.66 2.66 0.54
C ASP A 37 6.92 2.48 -0.28
N ILE A 38 7.02 3.19 -1.41
CA ILE A 38 8.24 3.23 -2.19
C ILE A 38 9.29 4.15 -1.55
N ASN A 39 8.86 5.08 -0.70
CA ASN A 39 9.71 6.08 -0.07
C ASN A 39 10.16 5.63 1.32
N HIS A 40 11.43 5.30 1.45
CA HIS A 40 12.02 4.85 2.70
C HIS A 40 11.94 5.89 3.82
N GLU A 41 12.17 7.16 3.51
CA GLU A 41 12.16 8.23 4.52
C GLU A 41 10.76 8.40 5.13
N SER A 42 9.74 8.39 4.29
CA SER A 42 8.35 8.50 4.75
C SER A 42 7.98 7.34 5.67
N LEU A 43 8.38 6.12 5.31
CA LEU A 43 8.13 4.93 6.12
C LEU A 43 8.84 4.99 7.48
N SER A 44 10.04 5.55 7.52
CA SER A 44 10.81 5.62 8.76
C SER A 44 10.07 6.40 9.85
N LEU A 45 9.21 7.34 9.47
CA LEU A 45 8.40 8.11 10.41
C LEU A 45 7.28 7.28 11.04
N LEU A 46 6.92 6.15 10.44
CA LEU A 46 5.89 5.25 10.96
C LEU A 46 6.47 4.10 11.79
N LYS A 47 7.77 3.97 11.85
CA LYS A 47 8.44 2.81 12.44
C LYS A 47 8.00 2.52 13.89
N ASP A 48 7.75 3.56 14.68
CA ASP A 48 7.34 3.40 16.07
C ASP A 48 5.82 3.36 16.26
N VAL A 49 5.07 3.55 15.18
CA VAL A 49 3.59 3.62 15.19
C VAL A 49 2.97 2.32 14.72
N VAL A 50 3.60 1.66 13.73
CA VAL A 50 3.10 0.42 13.13
C VAL A 50 4.00 -0.77 13.48
N ASN A 51 3.55 -1.97 13.18
CA ASN A 51 4.25 -3.20 13.54
C ASN A 51 5.36 -3.56 12.56
N GLU A 52 5.14 -3.33 11.27
CA GLU A 52 6.13 -3.61 10.22
C GLU A 52 6.11 -2.50 9.18
N THR A 53 7.27 -2.19 8.63
CA THR A 53 7.39 -1.33 7.47
C THR A 53 8.22 -2.04 6.41
N HIS A 54 7.80 -1.95 5.16
CA HIS A 54 8.51 -2.55 4.03
C HIS A 54 8.51 -1.57 2.85
N ILE A 55 9.65 -1.45 2.19
CA ILE A 55 9.73 -0.73 0.93
C ILE A 55 9.09 -1.60 -0.14
N LEU A 56 8.14 -1.05 -0.88
CA LEU A 56 7.41 -1.78 -1.91
C LEU A 56 7.08 -0.87 -3.07
N ASP A 57 7.53 -1.26 -4.26
CA ASP A 57 7.08 -0.67 -5.52
C ASP A 57 5.93 -1.53 -6.05
N VAL A 58 4.71 -1.03 -5.94
CA VAL A 58 3.51 -1.78 -6.36
C VAL A 58 3.38 -1.92 -7.88
N THR A 59 4.23 -1.25 -8.66
CA THR A 59 4.31 -1.48 -10.11
C THR A 59 5.17 -2.70 -10.45
N ASP A 60 5.90 -3.23 -9.49
CA ASP A 60 6.72 -4.43 -9.66
C ASP A 60 6.02 -5.63 -9.02
N TYR A 61 5.43 -6.47 -9.86
CA TYR A 61 4.69 -7.64 -9.40
C TYR A 61 5.55 -8.62 -8.58
N ASN A 62 6.82 -8.76 -8.93
CA ASN A 62 7.72 -9.66 -8.21
C ASN A 62 7.96 -9.18 -6.76
N GLU A 63 8.04 -7.87 -6.55
CA GLU A 63 8.15 -7.31 -5.20
C GLU A 63 6.89 -7.59 -4.37
N ILE A 64 5.71 -7.47 -4.97
CA ILE A 64 4.45 -7.81 -4.32
C ILE A 64 4.45 -9.29 -3.89
N LYS A 65 4.82 -10.18 -4.79
CA LYS A 65 4.89 -11.62 -4.50
C LYS A 65 5.82 -11.93 -3.34
N LYS A 66 7.01 -11.34 -3.36
CA LYS A 66 8.00 -11.54 -2.28
C LYS A 66 7.47 -11.06 -0.95
N LEU A 67 6.86 -9.88 -0.92
CA LEU A 67 6.31 -9.33 0.31
C LEU A 67 5.22 -10.22 0.87
N VAL A 68 4.23 -10.58 0.06
CA VAL A 68 3.09 -11.40 0.51
C VAL A 68 3.56 -12.76 1.04
N SER A 69 4.60 -13.33 0.44
CA SER A 69 5.16 -14.62 0.90
C SER A 69 5.91 -14.51 2.22
N SER A 70 6.31 -13.31 2.62
CA SER A 70 7.15 -13.08 3.82
C SER A 70 6.38 -12.55 5.03
N ILE A 71 5.13 -12.16 4.87
CA ILE A 71 4.31 -11.60 5.95
C ILE A 71 3.21 -12.58 6.34
N GLN A 72 2.65 -12.38 7.54
CA GLN A 72 1.47 -13.12 7.94
C GLN A 72 0.27 -12.71 7.07
N ALA A 73 -0.66 -13.64 6.87
CA ALA A 73 -1.83 -13.39 6.03
C ALA A 73 -2.64 -12.20 6.55
N PRO A 74 -2.86 -11.17 5.74
CA PRO A 74 -3.67 -10.04 6.18
C PRO A 74 -5.16 -10.36 6.18
N ASP A 75 -5.87 -9.72 7.09
CA ASP A 75 -7.34 -9.72 7.13
C ASP A 75 -7.89 -8.53 6.34
N VAL A 76 -7.11 -7.47 6.22
CA VAL A 76 -7.48 -6.24 5.54
C VAL A 76 -6.37 -5.86 4.56
N LEU A 77 -6.74 -5.55 3.34
CA LEU A 77 -5.84 -4.99 2.33
C LEU A 77 -6.35 -3.59 1.97
N PHE A 78 -5.52 -2.58 2.23
CA PHE A 78 -5.83 -1.19 1.87
C PHE A 78 -4.93 -0.76 0.72
N ASN A 79 -5.50 -0.69 -0.47
CA ASN A 79 -4.83 -0.25 -1.69
C ASN A 79 -4.94 1.27 -1.81
N CYS A 80 -3.90 1.98 -1.37
CA CYS A 80 -3.85 3.44 -1.40
C CYS A 80 -2.94 4.00 -2.50
N ALA A 81 -2.11 3.16 -3.12
CA ALA A 81 -1.16 3.61 -4.13
C ALA A 81 -1.88 4.24 -5.33
N GLY A 82 -1.42 5.41 -5.73
CA GLY A 82 -2.00 6.11 -6.86
C GLY A 82 -1.23 7.38 -7.16
N ILE A 83 -1.44 7.91 -8.36
CA ILE A 83 -0.83 9.15 -8.83
C ILE A 83 -1.78 9.87 -9.76
N VAL A 84 -1.69 11.19 -9.79
CA VAL A 84 -2.44 12.04 -10.72
C VAL A 84 -1.43 12.89 -11.49
N HIS A 85 -1.50 12.83 -12.82
CA HIS A 85 -0.76 13.72 -13.69
C HIS A 85 -1.65 14.92 -14.05
N ASN A 86 -1.09 16.12 -13.91
CA ASN A 86 -1.80 17.36 -14.24
C ASN A 86 -1.59 17.71 -15.71
N GLY A 87 -2.60 18.34 -16.31
CA GLY A 87 -2.55 18.80 -17.69
C GLY A 87 -3.70 18.26 -18.53
N THR A 88 -3.76 18.71 -19.78
CA THR A 88 -4.77 18.25 -20.74
C THR A 88 -4.28 16.97 -21.42
N ILE A 89 -5.19 16.32 -22.15
CA ILE A 89 -4.81 15.13 -22.93
C ILE A 89 -3.75 15.46 -23.99
N LEU A 90 -3.77 16.69 -24.51
CA LEU A 90 -2.79 17.11 -25.51
C LEU A 90 -1.39 17.31 -24.93
N GLU A 91 -1.30 17.60 -23.63
CA GLU A 91 -0.04 17.79 -22.92
C GLU A 91 0.50 16.49 -22.34
N SER A 92 -0.34 15.46 -22.22
CA SER A 92 0.04 14.20 -21.61
C SER A 92 1.01 13.41 -22.49
N LYS A 93 1.85 12.62 -21.84
CA LYS A 93 2.79 11.70 -22.49
C LYS A 93 2.30 10.27 -22.33
N GLU A 94 2.66 9.41 -23.28
CA GLU A 94 2.23 8.03 -23.26
C GLU A 94 2.77 7.27 -22.03
N ASP A 95 4.00 7.57 -21.62
CA ASP A 95 4.57 6.97 -20.42
C ASP A 95 3.85 7.39 -19.13
N GLU A 96 3.33 8.61 -19.08
CA GLU A 96 2.48 9.07 -17.98
C GLU A 96 1.16 8.30 -17.93
N TRP A 97 0.55 8.08 -19.10
CA TRP A 97 -0.66 7.27 -19.23
C TRP A 97 -0.41 5.84 -18.72
N ASP A 98 0.66 5.21 -19.21
CA ASP A 98 1.00 3.85 -18.83
C ASP A 98 1.27 3.74 -17.34
N LEU A 99 2.00 4.69 -16.76
CA LEU A 99 2.27 4.71 -15.32
C LEU A 99 0.98 4.88 -14.52
N ALA A 100 0.09 5.77 -14.96
CA ALA A 100 -1.18 5.99 -14.26
C ALA A 100 -2.02 4.71 -14.20
N PHE A 101 -2.13 3.98 -15.30
CA PHE A 101 -2.85 2.71 -15.31
C PHE A 101 -2.15 1.62 -14.53
N ASN A 102 -0.83 1.51 -14.63
CA ASN A 102 -0.05 0.52 -13.87
C ASN A 102 -0.15 0.77 -12.37
N LEU A 103 -0.07 2.02 -11.96
CA LEU A 103 -0.06 2.37 -10.54
C LEU A 103 -1.48 2.44 -9.96
N ASN A 104 -2.42 3.09 -10.66
CA ASN A 104 -3.75 3.32 -10.11
C ASN A 104 -4.69 2.10 -10.23
N SER A 105 -4.49 1.25 -11.20
CA SER A 105 -5.38 0.11 -11.45
C SER A 105 -4.69 -1.24 -11.38
N LYS A 106 -3.65 -1.45 -12.17
CA LYS A 106 -2.99 -2.74 -12.27
C LYS A 106 -2.32 -3.17 -10.97
N SER A 107 -1.81 -2.22 -10.18
CA SER A 107 -1.24 -2.54 -8.89
C SER A 107 -2.26 -3.17 -7.94
N MET A 108 -3.49 -2.67 -7.96
CA MET A 108 -4.57 -3.24 -7.15
C MET A 108 -4.89 -4.68 -7.58
N TYR A 109 -4.94 -4.92 -8.89
CA TYR A 109 -5.12 -6.27 -9.42
C TYR A 109 -4.03 -7.22 -8.89
N HIS A 110 -2.78 -6.79 -8.92
CA HIS A 110 -1.66 -7.61 -8.47
C HIS A 110 -1.70 -7.87 -6.96
N THR A 111 -1.95 -6.85 -6.15
CA THR A 111 -2.01 -7.02 -4.70
C THR A 111 -3.17 -7.91 -4.29
N ILE A 112 -4.34 -7.72 -4.87
CA ILE A 112 -5.51 -8.54 -4.59
C ILE A 112 -5.25 -9.98 -5.00
N LYS A 113 -4.67 -10.20 -6.17
CA LYS A 113 -4.38 -11.54 -6.68
C LYS A 113 -3.46 -12.33 -5.74
N GLU A 114 -2.46 -11.66 -5.15
CA GLU A 114 -1.52 -12.33 -4.25
C GLU A 114 -2.05 -12.48 -2.82
N VAL A 115 -2.79 -11.49 -2.33
CA VAL A 115 -3.28 -11.47 -0.95
C VAL A 115 -4.53 -12.34 -0.76
N LEU A 116 -5.47 -12.28 -1.70
CA LEU A 116 -6.76 -12.95 -1.56
C LEU A 116 -6.67 -14.44 -1.25
N PRO A 117 -5.78 -15.23 -1.89
CA PRO A 117 -5.68 -16.66 -1.59
C PRO A 117 -5.28 -17.00 -0.17
N VAL A 118 -4.63 -16.08 0.55
CA VAL A 118 -4.13 -16.32 1.92
C VAL A 118 -4.95 -15.58 2.98
N MET A 119 -5.85 -14.73 2.55
CA MET A 119 -6.75 -14.00 3.44
C MET A 119 -7.66 -14.92 4.25
#